data_a62252e5a24ba0996d621f5506c4d260
#
_entry.id   a62252e5a24ba0996d621f5506c4d260
#
_cell.length_a   1.000
_cell.length_b   1.000
_cell.length_c   1.000
_cell.angle_alpha   90.00
_cell.angle_beta   90.00
_cell.angle_gamma   90.00
#
_symmetry.space_group_name_H-M   'P 1'
#
loop_
_entity.id
_entity.type
_entity.pdbx_description
1 polymer ?
#
loop_
_entity_poly.entity_id
_entity_poly.type
_entity_poly.pdbx_seq_one_letter_code
_entity_poly.pdbx_strand_id
1 'polypeptide(L)'
;MVRHFGVFQFKPEITPEQIDNCFVELKSMVGKIPGLLEIEHGPYDSDEGLNEDFTHGFIMTFDSLESRDAYLPHPVHEAVKDVVVPCLERVVVFDFEV
;
A
#
# COMPACT_ATOMS: atom_id res chain seq x y z
N MET A 1 1.24 -13.83 -11.95
CA MET A 1 0.95 -13.03 -10.75
C MET A 1 1.07 -11.55 -11.05
N VAL A 2 0.45 -10.72 -10.24
CA VAL A 2 0.51 -9.26 -10.38
C VAL A 2 1.17 -8.66 -9.15
N ARG A 3 2.13 -7.77 -9.36
CA ARG A 3 2.72 -6.95 -8.32
C ARG A 3 2.10 -5.57 -8.39
N HIS A 4 1.47 -5.16 -7.30
CA HIS A 4 0.89 -3.83 -7.14
C HIS A 4 1.70 -3.14 -6.05
N PHE A 5 2.53 -2.19 -6.44
CA PHE A 5 3.38 -1.54 -5.46
C PHE A 5 3.24 -0.02 -5.52
N GLY A 6 3.61 0.62 -4.44
CA GLY A 6 3.54 2.05 -4.36
C GLY A 6 4.44 2.63 -3.29
N VAL A 7 4.54 3.94 -3.32
CA VAL A 7 5.28 4.69 -2.32
C VAL A 7 4.40 5.79 -1.76
N PHE A 8 4.56 6.05 -0.46
CA PHE A 8 3.80 7.02 0.29
C PHE A 8 4.68 8.15 0.79
N GLN A 9 4.15 9.37 0.68
CA GLN A 9 4.61 10.51 1.47
C GLN A 9 3.47 10.85 2.43
N PHE A 10 3.71 10.73 3.73
CA PHE A 10 2.72 11.08 4.74
C PHE A 10 2.72 12.59 5.01
N LYS A 11 1.58 13.13 5.41
CA LYS A 11 1.48 14.52 5.82
C LYS A 11 2.38 14.77 7.04
N PRO A 12 2.96 15.98 7.18
CA PRO A 12 3.93 16.25 8.25
C PRO A 12 3.41 16.03 9.68
N GLU A 13 2.10 16.22 9.90
CA GLU A 13 1.49 16.06 11.21
C GLU A 13 1.19 14.61 11.58
N ILE A 14 1.33 13.66 10.66
CA ILE A 14 1.05 12.25 10.93
C ILE A 14 2.15 11.65 11.78
N THR A 15 1.76 11.07 12.91
CA THR A 15 2.70 10.48 13.87
C THR A 15 3.20 9.12 13.41
N PRO A 16 4.36 8.64 13.93
CA PRO A 16 4.82 7.28 13.66
C PRO A 16 3.78 6.21 14.01
N GLU A 17 3.00 6.41 15.07
CA GLU A 17 1.95 5.48 15.46
C GLU A 17 0.82 5.41 14.43
N GLN A 18 0.46 6.57 13.87
CA GLN A 18 -0.55 6.62 12.81
C GLN A 18 -0.05 5.97 11.54
N ILE A 19 1.24 6.13 11.20
CA ILE A 19 1.85 5.46 10.06
C ILE A 19 1.80 3.94 10.26
N ASP A 20 2.21 3.47 11.44
CA ASP A 20 2.15 2.03 11.75
C ASP A 20 0.72 1.49 11.62
N ASN A 21 -0.27 2.25 12.10
CA ASN A 21 -1.66 1.84 11.99
C ASN A 21 -2.11 1.73 10.52
N CYS A 22 -1.67 2.62 9.66
CA CYS A 22 -1.97 2.52 8.22
C CYS A 22 -1.50 1.18 7.65
N PHE A 23 -0.31 0.73 8.01
CA PHE A 23 0.21 -0.54 7.52
C PHE A 23 -0.44 -1.75 8.19
N VAL A 24 -0.85 -1.66 9.44
CA VAL A 24 -1.67 -2.69 10.09
C VAL A 24 -2.98 -2.86 9.31
N GLU A 25 -3.63 -1.77 8.96
CA GLU A 25 -4.87 -1.79 8.19
C GLU A 25 -4.66 -2.39 6.80
N LEU A 26 -3.58 -1.98 6.10
CA LEU A 26 -3.27 -2.53 4.79
C LEU A 26 -3.05 -4.04 4.87
N LYS A 27 -2.23 -4.50 5.80
CA LYS A 27 -1.94 -5.94 5.94
C LYS A 27 -3.16 -6.75 6.34
N SER A 28 -4.13 -6.14 7.01
CA SER A 28 -5.36 -6.81 7.41
C SER A 28 -6.21 -7.28 6.22
N MET A 29 -5.96 -6.74 5.03
CA MET A 29 -6.68 -7.15 3.82
C MET A 29 -6.33 -8.56 3.33
N VAL A 30 -5.14 -9.05 3.68
CA VAL A 30 -4.74 -10.43 3.34
C VAL A 30 -5.63 -11.39 4.11
N GLY A 31 -6.26 -12.32 3.38
CA GLY A 31 -7.23 -13.24 3.95
C GLY A 31 -8.67 -12.74 3.91
N LYS A 32 -8.89 -11.46 3.61
CA LYS A 32 -10.23 -10.87 3.46
C LYS A 32 -10.57 -10.57 2.01
N ILE A 33 -9.57 -10.33 1.17
CA ILE A 33 -9.75 -10.05 -0.26
C ILE A 33 -9.24 -11.24 -1.04
N PRO A 34 -10.12 -11.96 -1.76
CA PRO A 34 -9.70 -13.13 -2.53
C PRO A 34 -8.61 -12.80 -3.54
N GLY A 35 -7.59 -13.64 -3.61
CA GLY A 35 -6.48 -13.48 -4.55
C GLY A 35 -5.39 -12.52 -4.12
N LEU A 36 -5.58 -11.77 -3.05
CA LEU A 36 -4.51 -10.99 -2.43
C LEU A 36 -3.69 -11.91 -1.54
N LEU A 37 -2.48 -12.26 -2.01
CA LEU A 37 -1.66 -13.29 -1.38
C LEU A 37 -0.77 -12.75 -0.28
N GLU A 38 -0.20 -11.57 -0.48
CA GLU A 38 0.83 -11.03 0.41
C GLU A 38 0.91 -9.52 0.29
N ILE A 39 1.22 -8.87 1.41
CA ILE A 39 1.59 -7.45 1.45
C ILE A 39 2.88 -7.33 2.26
N GLU A 40 3.89 -6.72 1.63
CA GLU A 40 5.16 -6.36 2.27
C GLU A 40 5.30 -4.84 2.25
N HIS A 41 5.95 -4.28 3.25
CA HIS A 41 6.14 -2.82 3.34
C HIS A 41 7.35 -2.49 4.20
N GLY A 42 7.80 -1.25 4.08
CA GLY A 42 8.89 -0.76 4.92
C GLY A 42 9.20 0.71 4.66
N PRO A 43 10.00 1.31 5.54
CA PRO A 43 10.50 2.68 5.34
C PRO A 43 11.57 2.72 4.27
N TYR A 44 11.77 3.90 3.70
CA TYR A 44 12.87 4.13 2.74
C TYR A 44 14.22 3.79 3.40
N ASP A 45 15.03 3.04 2.67
CA ASP A 45 16.34 2.60 3.16
C ASP A 45 17.32 2.51 1.99
N SER A 46 17.95 3.62 1.65
CA SER A 46 18.96 3.70 0.60
C SER A 46 19.76 4.99 0.74
N ASP A 47 21.04 4.95 0.35
CA ASP A 47 21.91 6.11 0.35
C ASP A 47 21.85 6.92 -0.95
N GLU A 48 21.07 6.46 -1.94
CA GLU A 48 21.02 7.13 -3.23
C GLU A 48 20.30 8.48 -3.20
N GLY A 49 19.32 8.63 -2.31
CA GLY A 49 18.54 9.87 -2.21
C GLY A 49 17.62 10.10 -3.40
N LEU A 50 17.17 9.05 -4.08
CA LEU A 50 16.34 9.12 -5.27
C LEU A 50 14.85 8.85 -4.99
N ASN A 51 14.42 8.99 -3.74
CA ASN A 51 13.09 8.65 -3.30
C ASN A 51 12.09 9.82 -3.37
N GLU A 52 12.50 10.99 -3.79
CA GLU A 52 11.62 12.18 -4.00
C GLU A 52 10.67 12.46 -2.82
N ASP A 53 11.20 12.41 -1.59
CA ASP A 53 10.45 12.61 -0.34
C ASP A 53 9.42 11.54 0.00
N PHE A 54 9.32 10.46 -0.78
CA PHE A 54 8.55 9.29 -0.38
C PHE A 54 9.30 8.57 0.73
N THR A 55 8.61 8.26 1.82
CA THR A 55 9.25 7.74 3.02
C THR A 55 8.94 6.26 3.30
N HIS A 56 7.91 5.73 2.67
CA HIS A 56 7.49 4.33 2.88
C HIS A 56 7.04 3.73 1.57
N GLY A 57 7.27 2.44 1.42
CA GLY A 57 6.82 1.69 0.26
C GLY A 57 6.08 0.43 0.65
N PHE A 58 5.26 -0.07 -0.25
CA PHE A 58 4.58 -1.34 -0.10
C PHE A 58 4.58 -2.10 -1.41
N ILE A 59 4.43 -3.41 -1.31
CA ILE A 59 4.19 -4.26 -2.47
C ILE A 59 3.11 -5.27 -2.12
N MET A 60 2.09 -5.37 -2.96
CA MET A 60 1.03 -6.35 -2.87
C MET A 60 1.17 -7.36 -3.99
N THR A 61 1.00 -8.63 -3.66
CA THR A 61 1.03 -9.71 -4.65
C THR A 61 -0.37 -10.28 -4.81
N PHE A 62 -0.86 -10.25 -6.04
CA PHE A 62 -2.14 -10.87 -6.41
C PHE A 62 -1.89 -12.09 -7.29
N ASP A 63 -2.78 -13.07 -7.19
CA ASP A 63 -2.66 -14.30 -7.98
C ASP A 63 -2.96 -14.08 -9.47
N SER A 64 -3.69 -13.03 -9.82
CA SER A 64 -4.11 -12.74 -11.20
C SER A 64 -4.50 -11.28 -11.38
N LEU A 65 -4.60 -10.85 -12.65
CA LEU A 65 -5.16 -9.54 -13.00
C LEU A 65 -6.62 -9.42 -12.54
N GLU A 66 -7.39 -10.49 -12.66
CA GLU A 66 -8.80 -10.48 -12.25
C GLU A 66 -8.93 -10.19 -10.76
N SER A 67 -8.09 -10.80 -9.94
CA SER A 67 -8.09 -10.56 -8.49
C SER A 67 -7.72 -9.13 -8.16
N ARG A 68 -6.70 -8.55 -8.84
CA ARG A 68 -6.33 -7.17 -8.66
C ARG A 68 -7.46 -6.23 -9.05
N ASP A 69 -8.15 -6.50 -10.15
CA ASP A 69 -9.27 -5.68 -10.59
C ASP A 69 -10.44 -5.77 -9.61
N ALA A 70 -10.72 -6.93 -9.07
CA ALA A 70 -11.76 -7.12 -8.04
C ALA A 70 -11.41 -6.43 -6.71
N TYR A 71 -10.12 -6.31 -6.39
CA TYR A 71 -9.64 -5.61 -5.20
C TYR A 71 -9.96 -4.11 -5.25
N LEU A 72 -9.83 -3.48 -6.42
CA LEU A 72 -9.97 -2.03 -6.53
C LEU A 72 -11.30 -1.50 -5.96
N PRO A 73 -12.48 -2.07 -6.30
CA PRO A 73 -13.75 -1.63 -5.72
C PRO A 73 -14.18 -2.40 -4.46
N HIS A 74 -13.35 -3.33 -3.97
CA HIS A 74 -13.76 -4.20 -2.87
C HIS A 74 -14.06 -3.39 -1.60
N PRO A 75 -15.16 -3.69 -0.88
CA PRO A 75 -15.54 -2.93 0.33
C PRO A 75 -14.45 -2.91 1.41
N VAL A 76 -13.71 -3.99 1.57
CA VAL A 76 -12.59 -4.05 2.55
C VAL A 76 -11.50 -3.06 2.14
N HIS A 77 -11.17 -2.97 0.86
CA HIS A 77 -10.21 -2.00 0.35
C HIS A 77 -10.71 -0.57 0.53
N GLU A 78 -11.99 -0.32 0.25
CA GLU A 78 -12.58 1.01 0.44
C GLU A 78 -12.49 1.46 1.90
N ALA A 79 -12.77 0.56 2.85
CA ALA A 79 -12.66 0.85 4.27
C ALA A 79 -11.22 1.17 4.68
N VAL A 80 -10.25 0.45 4.15
CA VAL A 80 -8.83 0.70 4.42
C VAL A 80 -8.39 2.05 3.84
N LYS A 81 -8.87 2.38 2.64
CA LYS A 81 -8.59 3.70 2.04
C LYS A 81 -9.09 4.84 2.92
N ASP A 82 -10.24 4.68 3.56
CA ASP A 82 -10.79 5.70 4.46
C ASP A 82 -9.87 5.99 5.65
N VAL A 83 -9.05 5.04 6.04
CA VAL A 83 -8.05 5.20 7.11
C VAL A 83 -6.73 5.77 6.56
N VAL A 84 -6.27 5.24 5.44
CA VAL A 84 -4.92 5.53 4.92
C VAL A 84 -4.85 6.85 4.15
N VAL A 85 -5.79 7.07 3.23
CA VAL A 85 -5.74 8.23 2.32
C VAL A 85 -5.70 9.57 3.05
N PRO A 86 -6.47 9.79 4.14
CA PRO A 86 -6.39 11.05 4.87
C PRO A 86 -5.00 11.36 5.47
N CYS A 87 -4.17 10.35 5.63
CA CYS A 87 -2.81 10.52 6.17
C CYS A 87 -1.78 10.87 5.10
N LEU A 88 -2.13 10.75 3.83
CA LEU A 88 -1.17 10.86 2.72
C LEU A 88 -1.10 12.27 2.14
N GLU A 89 0.12 12.76 1.94
CA GLU A 89 0.40 13.93 1.12
C GLU A 89 0.42 13.56 -0.36
N ARG A 90 1.13 12.46 -0.67
CA ARG A 90 1.25 11.94 -2.04
C ARG A 90 1.34 10.42 -2.02
N VAL A 91 0.85 9.82 -3.09
CA VAL A 91 1.02 8.38 -3.34
C VAL A 91 1.25 8.17 -4.84
N VAL A 92 2.16 7.25 -5.15
CA VAL A 92 2.36 6.78 -6.52
C VAL A 92 2.25 5.26 -6.48
N VAL A 93 1.44 4.71 -7.37
CA VAL A 93 1.28 3.25 -7.50
C VAL A 93 1.63 2.81 -8.92
N PHE A 94 2.14 1.60 -9.03
CA PHE A 94 2.55 1.02 -10.30
C PHE A 94 2.36 -0.49 -10.24
N ASP A 95 1.77 -1.04 -11.29
CA ASP A 95 1.48 -2.48 -11.35
C ASP A 95 2.18 -3.11 -12.55
N PHE A 96 2.60 -4.37 -12.38
CA PHE A 96 3.08 -5.18 -13.50
C PHE A 96 2.84 -6.66 -13.23
N GLU A 97 2.77 -7.43 -14.30
CA GLU A 97 2.66 -8.89 -14.21
C GLU A 97 4.03 -9.54 -14.19
N VAL A 98 4.10 -10.64 -13.46
CA VAL A 98 5.28 -11.53 -13.45
C VAL A 98 4.88 -12.97 -13.73
#